data_c3c3c5666012c3c033b4638cc3187fc0
#
_entry.id   c3c3c5666012c3c033b4638cc3187fc0
#
_cell.length_a   1.000
_cell.length_b   1.000
_cell.length_c   1.000
_cell.angle_alpha   90.00
_cell.angle_beta   90.00
_cell.angle_gamma   90.00
#
_symmetry.space_group_name_H-M   'P 1'
#
loop_
_entity.id
_entity.type
_entity.pdbx_description
1 polymer ?
#
loop_
_entity_poly.entity_id
_entity_poly.type
_entity_poly.pdbx_seq_one_letter_code
_entity_poly.pdbx_strand_id
1 'polypeptide(L)'
;YYGSLPFVTAFALGYSDESFRESASEFDRLPAEKLIFNRDAELKSILELGRLAPSSYNRQPCVFVTDDRKRIHLYRRQKLFASPVVEFEQCVDSGVALAHLEVGARDAGYSPAIQRLYPAPKFKRNLAYQATVVLE
;
A
#
# COMPACT_ATOMS: atom_id res chain seq x y z
N TYR A 1 -7.32 12.70 -26.93
CA TYR A 1 -5.89 12.49 -27.29
C TYR A 1 -5.03 13.20 -26.25
N TYR A 2 -4.44 12.47 -25.31
CA TYR A 2 -3.52 13.02 -24.30
C TYR A 2 -2.06 12.84 -24.77
N GLY A 3 -1.74 13.34 -25.94
CA GLY A 3 -0.36 13.43 -26.42
C GLY A 3 0.39 12.09 -26.43
N SER A 4 1.67 12.12 -26.06
CA SER A 4 2.58 10.97 -26.06
C SER A 4 2.61 10.17 -24.73
N LEU A 5 1.64 10.37 -23.83
CA LEU A 5 1.64 9.63 -22.56
C LEU A 5 1.22 8.17 -22.79
N PRO A 6 1.97 7.21 -22.22
CA PRO A 6 1.62 5.80 -22.34
C PRO A 6 0.32 5.52 -21.59
N PHE A 7 -0.51 4.65 -22.19
CA PHE A 7 -1.70 4.14 -21.50
C PHE A 7 -1.28 3.29 -20.30
N VAL A 8 -1.85 3.59 -19.14
CA VAL A 8 -1.57 2.86 -17.89
C VAL A 8 -2.73 1.99 -17.48
N THR A 9 -3.94 2.56 -17.42
CA THR A 9 -5.14 1.84 -17.00
C THR A 9 -6.40 2.58 -17.43
N ALA A 10 -7.53 1.90 -17.35
CA ALA A 10 -8.86 2.47 -17.52
C ALA A 10 -9.74 2.10 -16.31
N PHE A 11 -10.62 3.02 -15.95
CA PHE A 11 -11.62 2.80 -14.89
C PHE A 11 -13.00 2.84 -15.52
N ALA A 12 -13.85 1.88 -15.10
CA ALA A 12 -15.30 1.91 -15.38
C ALA A 12 -16.02 2.29 -14.08
N LEU A 13 -16.91 3.26 -14.18
CA LEU A 13 -17.74 3.71 -13.07
C LEU A 13 -19.20 3.40 -13.39
N GLY A 14 -19.95 2.94 -12.40
CA GLY A 14 -21.36 2.60 -12.55
C GLY A 14 -21.98 2.13 -11.23
N TYR A 15 -23.25 1.79 -11.31
CA TYR A 15 -23.95 1.13 -10.21
C TYR A 15 -23.79 -0.38 -10.36
N SER A 16 -23.39 -1.06 -9.28
CA SER A 16 -23.27 -2.51 -9.24
C SER A 16 -24.52 -3.13 -8.62
N ASP A 17 -24.94 -4.28 -9.15
CA ASP A 17 -25.98 -5.11 -8.53
C ASP A 17 -25.43 -5.97 -7.38
N GLU A 18 -24.09 -5.98 -7.19
CA GLU A 18 -23.47 -6.69 -6.09
C GLU A 18 -23.55 -5.88 -4.79
N SER A 19 -23.75 -6.56 -3.67
CA SER A 19 -23.68 -5.95 -2.33
C SER A 19 -22.25 -5.53 -2.01
N PHE A 20 -22.10 -4.39 -1.34
CA PHE A 20 -20.79 -3.98 -0.82
C PHE A 20 -20.34 -4.90 0.32
N ARG A 21 -19.03 -5.11 0.40
CA ARG A 21 -18.43 -5.76 1.56
C ARG A 21 -18.45 -4.80 2.75
N GLU A 22 -18.94 -5.30 3.87
CA GLU A 22 -19.13 -4.50 5.08
C GLU A 22 -18.01 -4.72 6.10
N SER A 23 -17.27 -5.81 5.99
CA SER A 23 -16.20 -6.15 6.93
C SER A 23 -14.88 -6.54 6.25
N ALA A 24 -13.77 -6.34 6.97
CA ALA A 24 -12.44 -6.72 6.51
C ALA A 24 -12.29 -8.24 6.27
N SER A 25 -13.09 -9.06 6.95
CA SER A 25 -13.05 -10.54 6.81
C SER A 25 -13.60 -11.04 5.48
N GLU A 26 -14.37 -10.22 4.77
CA GLU A 26 -14.92 -10.57 3.45
C GLU A 26 -13.90 -10.40 2.31
N PHE A 27 -12.73 -9.85 2.62
CA PHE A 27 -11.66 -9.69 1.66
C PHE A 27 -10.65 -10.83 1.78
N ASP A 28 -10.32 -11.47 0.68
CA ASP A 28 -9.21 -12.42 0.63
C ASP A 28 -7.88 -11.67 0.74
N ARG A 29 -7.39 -11.54 1.97
CA ARG A 29 -6.14 -10.83 2.28
C ARG A 29 -5.28 -11.66 3.22
N LEU A 30 -3.98 -11.54 3.03
CA LEU A 30 -3.00 -12.13 3.93
C LEU A 30 -3.18 -11.57 5.36
N PRO A 31 -2.95 -12.40 6.38
CA PRO A 31 -3.07 -11.95 7.77
C PRO A 31 -2.06 -10.84 8.08
N ALA A 32 -2.46 -9.93 8.97
CA ALA A 32 -1.69 -8.74 9.31
C ALA A 32 -0.24 -9.05 9.76
N GLU A 33 -0.03 -10.21 10.40
CA GLU A 33 1.29 -10.67 10.86
C GLU A 33 2.31 -10.86 9.73
N LYS A 34 1.81 -11.09 8.50
CA LYS A 34 2.67 -11.27 7.33
C LYS A 34 3.02 -9.95 6.63
N LEU A 35 2.23 -8.90 6.87
CA LEU A 35 2.34 -7.65 6.13
C LEU A 35 2.72 -6.45 6.99
N ILE A 36 2.42 -6.47 8.31
CA ILE A 36 2.59 -5.33 9.21
C ILE A 36 3.60 -5.70 10.31
N PHE A 37 4.64 -4.89 10.42
CA PHE A 37 5.72 -5.06 11.40
C PHE A 37 5.85 -3.83 12.30
N ASN A 38 6.32 -4.02 13.53
CA ASN A 38 6.44 -3.00 14.59
C ASN A 38 5.09 -2.31 14.80
N ARG A 39 4.06 -3.11 15.11
CA ARG A 39 2.68 -2.67 15.17
C ARG A 39 2.48 -1.60 16.23
N ASP A 40 2.16 -0.41 15.80
CA ASP A 40 1.66 0.65 16.66
C ASP A 40 0.13 0.50 16.78
N ALA A 41 -0.37 0.43 18.01
CA ALA A 41 -1.80 0.27 18.27
C ALA A 41 -2.61 1.50 17.83
N GLU A 42 -2.04 2.69 17.90
CA GLU A 42 -2.67 3.93 17.45
C GLU A 42 -2.86 3.96 15.93
N LEU A 43 -1.98 3.29 15.17
CA LEU A 43 -2.00 3.25 13.72
C LEU A 43 -2.74 2.04 13.13
N LYS A 44 -3.42 1.25 13.98
CA LYS A 44 -4.04 -0.02 13.57
C LYS A 44 -5.05 0.15 12.44
N SER A 45 -5.95 1.13 12.52
CA SER A 45 -6.96 1.37 11.48
C SER A 45 -6.34 1.78 10.15
N ILE A 46 -5.33 2.63 10.17
CA ILE A 46 -4.59 3.08 8.99
C ILE A 46 -3.88 1.91 8.31
N LEU A 47 -3.17 1.10 9.11
CA LEU A 47 -2.44 -0.06 8.63
C LEU A 47 -3.37 -1.14 8.07
N GLU A 48 -4.56 -1.30 8.65
CA GLU A 48 -5.56 -2.23 8.15
C GLU A 48 -6.11 -1.80 6.78
N LEU A 49 -6.37 -0.51 6.56
CA LEU A 49 -6.74 -0.02 5.24
C LEU A 49 -5.62 -0.26 4.21
N GLY A 50 -4.37 -0.03 4.58
CA GLY A 50 -3.23 -0.37 3.72
C GLY A 50 -3.18 -1.87 3.39
N ARG A 51 -3.47 -2.75 4.36
CA ARG A 51 -3.54 -4.20 4.18
C ARG A 51 -4.67 -4.62 3.24
N LEU A 52 -5.80 -3.93 3.29
CA LEU A 52 -6.96 -4.21 2.45
C LEU A 52 -6.82 -3.70 1.02
N ALA A 53 -5.81 -2.89 0.73
CA ALA A 53 -5.54 -2.36 -0.61
C ALA A 53 -5.52 -3.49 -1.66
N PRO A 54 -6.22 -3.33 -2.80
CA PRO A 54 -6.15 -4.31 -3.87
C PRO A 54 -4.76 -4.33 -4.53
N SER A 55 -4.43 -5.45 -5.14
CA SER A 55 -3.19 -5.62 -5.89
C SER A 55 -3.40 -6.52 -7.10
N SER A 56 -2.55 -6.38 -8.09
CA SER A 56 -2.56 -7.20 -9.30
C SER A 56 -2.54 -8.69 -8.97
N TYR A 57 -3.53 -9.42 -9.47
CA TYR A 57 -3.76 -10.86 -9.19
C TYR A 57 -3.79 -11.19 -7.68
N ASN A 58 -4.19 -10.25 -6.84
CA ASN A 58 -4.21 -10.38 -5.38
C ASN A 58 -2.85 -10.82 -4.77
N ARG A 59 -1.74 -10.41 -5.39
CA ARG A 59 -0.38 -10.82 -4.96
C ARG A 59 0.07 -10.20 -3.64
N GLN A 60 -0.53 -9.11 -3.23
CA GLN A 60 -0.30 -8.42 -1.95
C GLN A 60 1.19 -8.20 -1.66
N PRO A 61 1.93 -7.50 -2.53
CA PRO A 61 3.38 -7.36 -2.42
C PRO A 61 3.81 -6.39 -1.32
N CYS A 62 2.91 -5.54 -0.85
CA CYS A 62 3.20 -4.44 0.07
C CYS A 62 3.39 -4.93 1.51
N VAL A 63 4.40 -4.37 2.17
CA VAL A 63 4.74 -4.61 3.57
C VAL A 63 4.90 -3.26 4.26
N PHE A 64 4.28 -3.13 5.43
CA PHE A 64 4.25 -1.91 6.21
C PHE A 64 5.08 -2.08 7.49
N VAL A 65 5.92 -1.10 7.77
CA VAL A 65 6.75 -1.06 8.98
C VAL A 65 6.57 0.29 9.65
N THR A 66 6.11 0.30 10.89
CA THR A 66 6.00 1.55 11.66
C THR A 66 7.25 1.81 12.47
N ASP A 67 7.49 3.07 12.81
CA ASP A 67 8.51 3.49 13.75
C ASP A 67 7.93 4.37 14.87
N ASP A 68 8.76 4.70 15.85
CA ASP A 68 8.42 5.51 17.03
C ASP A 68 8.07 6.98 16.73
N ARG A 69 8.27 7.41 15.48
CA ARG A 69 8.00 8.78 15.02
C ARG A 69 6.68 8.90 14.24
N LYS A 70 5.75 7.99 14.44
CA LYS A 70 4.47 7.93 13.72
C LYS A 70 4.66 7.93 12.19
N ARG A 71 5.63 7.15 11.70
CA ARG A 71 5.88 6.98 10.27
C ARG A 71 5.55 5.55 9.86
N ILE A 72 4.96 5.43 8.68
CA ILE A 72 4.67 4.14 8.06
C ILE A 72 5.56 4.01 6.84
N HIS A 73 6.55 3.13 6.91
CA HIS A 73 7.43 2.82 5.79
C HIS A 73 6.80 1.72 4.95
N LEU A 74 6.60 1.98 3.67
CA LEU A 74 6.14 1.01 2.70
C LEU A 74 7.32 0.34 2.02
N TYR A 75 7.31 -0.98 2.06
CA TYR A 75 8.24 -1.83 1.31
C TYR A 75 7.47 -2.73 0.35
N ARG A 76 8.14 -3.17 -0.70
CA ARG A 76 7.66 -4.14 -1.67
C ARG A 76 8.49 -5.40 -1.61
N ARG A 77 7.84 -6.57 -1.61
CA ARG A 77 8.54 -7.86 -1.73
C ARG A 77 9.20 -7.97 -3.09
N GLN A 78 10.51 -8.19 -3.11
CA GLN A 78 11.26 -8.42 -4.33
C GLN A 78 11.20 -9.90 -4.71
N LYS A 79 10.96 -10.17 -5.99
CA LYS A 79 11.16 -11.49 -6.59
C LYS A 79 12.50 -11.48 -7.34
N LEU A 80 13.31 -12.51 -7.14
CA LEU A 80 14.68 -12.60 -7.69
C LEU A 80 14.73 -12.55 -9.23
N PHE A 81 13.64 -12.92 -9.90
CA PHE A 81 13.53 -12.95 -11.37
C PHE A 81 12.15 -12.43 -11.82
N ALA A 82 11.75 -11.26 -11.32
CA ALA A 82 10.52 -10.64 -11.80
C ALA A 82 10.75 -10.08 -13.22
N SER A 83 9.76 -10.30 -14.11
CA SER A 83 9.79 -9.62 -15.42
C SER A 83 9.53 -8.12 -15.22
N PRO A 84 9.95 -7.25 -16.16
CA PRO A 84 9.67 -5.82 -16.09
C PRO A 84 8.18 -5.49 -15.95
N VAL A 85 7.30 -6.30 -16.55
CA VAL A 85 5.84 -6.15 -16.41
C VAL A 85 5.39 -6.36 -14.97
N VAL A 86 5.87 -7.42 -14.32
CA VAL A 86 5.55 -7.72 -12.91
C VAL A 86 6.09 -6.62 -11.99
N GLU A 87 7.26 -6.09 -12.27
CA GLU A 87 7.81 -4.96 -11.49
C GLU A 87 6.97 -3.71 -11.64
N PHE A 88 6.53 -3.39 -12.86
CA PHE A 88 5.64 -2.27 -13.11
C PHE A 88 4.30 -2.43 -12.38
N GLU A 89 3.62 -3.58 -12.50
CA GLU A 89 2.38 -3.89 -11.76
C GLU A 89 2.54 -3.68 -10.26
N GLN A 90 3.62 -4.17 -9.68
CA GLN A 90 3.90 -4.03 -8.25
C GLN A 90 4.22 -2.57 -7.83
N CYS A 91 4.73 -1.74 -8.73
CA CYS A 91 4.86 -0.30 -8.47
C CYS A 91 3.49 0.38 -8.42
N VAL A 92 2.57 0.01 -9.33
CA VAL A 92 1.17 0.46 -9.29
C VAL A 92 0.50 0.00 -7.99
N ASP A 93 0.65 -1.28 -7.61
CA ASP A 93 0.13 -1.83 -6.34
C ASP A 93 0.64 -1.03 -5.12
N SER A 94 1.91 -0.60 -5.16
CA SER A 94 2.49 0.25 -4.10
C SER A 94 1.83 1.63 -4.03
N GLY A 95 1.51 2.22 -5.17
CA GLY A 95 0.76 3.49 -5.26
C GLY A 95 -0.66 3.34 -4.69
N VAL A 96 -1.35 2.24 -5.01
CA VAL A 96 -2.68 1.94 -4.46
C VAL A 96 -2.62 1.79 -2.94
N ALA A 97 -1.64 1.06 -2.42
CA ALA A 97 -1.44 0.90 -0.98
C ALA A 97 -1.16 2.23 -0.27
N LEU A 98 -0.34 3.12 -0.88
CA LEU A 98 -0.07 4.46 -0.35
C LEU A 98 -1.34 5.31 -0.29
N ALA A 99 -2.19 5.26 -1.33
CA ALA A 99 -3.46 5.98 -1.35
C ALA A 99 -4.40 5.50 -0.22
N HIS A 100 -4.45 4.18 0.04
CA HIS A 100 -5.24 3.63 1.15
C HIS A 100 -4.70 4.09 2.53
N LEU A 101 -3.38 4.13 2.71
CA LEU A 101 -2.77 4.67 3.93
C LEU A 101 -3.08 6.16 4.09
N GLU A 102 -3.02 6.94 3.02
CA GLU A 102 -3.32 8.37 3.05
C GLU A 102 -4.77 8.64 3.44
N VAL A 103 -5.72 7.93 2.82
CA VAL A 103 -7.15 8.03 3.17
C VAL A 103 -7.37 7.66 4.63
N GLY A 104 -6.82 6.54 5.09
CA GLY A 104 -6.95 6.08 6.47
C GLY A 104 -6.33 7.05 7.47
N ALA A 105 -5.20 7.68 7.13
CA ALA A 105 -4.55 8.67 7.97
C ALA A 105 -5.41 9.93 8.11
N ARG A 106 -5.98 10.42 7.00
CA ARG A 106 -6.90 11.59 7.02
C ARG A 106 -8.17 11.31 7.82
N ASP A 107 -8.75 10.12 7.66
CA ASP A 107 -9.92 9.68 8.41
C ASP A 107 -9.63 9.59 9.93
N ALA A 108 -8.42 9.19 10.29
CA ALA A 108 -7.93 9.17 11.66
C ALA A 108 -7.51 10.54 12.23
N GLY A 109 -7.66 11.63 11.45
CA GLY A 109 -7.37 13.00 11.89
C GLY A 109 -5.94 13.46 11.70
N TYR A 110 -5.09 12.72 10.99
CA TYR A 110 -3.72 13.12 10.66
C TYR A 110 -3.67 13.93 9.35
N SER A 111 -2.58 14.70 9.20
CA SER A 111 -2.18 15.35 7.96
C SER A 111 -1.03 14.55 7.32
N PRO A 112 -1.32 13.50 6.50
CA PRO A 112 -0.28 12.64 5.97
C PRO A 112 0.54 13.32 4.89
N ALA A 113 1.87 13.14 4.96
CA ALA A 113 2.81 13.51 3.90
C ALA A 113 3.53 12.26 3.37
N ILE A 114 3.40 12.00 2.06
CA ILE A 114 4.10 10.89 1.41
C ILE A 114 5.42 11.40 0.87
N GLN A 115 6.52 10.79 1.31
CA GLN A 115 7.86 11.20 0.90
C GLN A 115 8.81 10.01 0.76
N ARG A 116 9.88 10.19 0.01
CA ARG A 116 10.95 9.21 -0.09
C ARG A 116 12.14 9.67 0.73
N LEU A 117 12.48 8.90 1.76
CA LEU A 117 13.59 9.22 2.66
C LEU A 117 14.94 8.81 2.07
N TYR A 118 15.95 9.61 2.34
CA TYR A 118 17.35 9.33 2.03
C TYR A 118 18.23 9.61 3.25
N PRO A 119 19.07 8.63 3.69
CA PRO A 119 19.12 7.26 3.17
C PRO A 119 17.82 6.49 3.41
N ALA A 120 17.52 5.55 2.53
CA ALA A 120 16.33 4.72 2.64
C ALA A 120 16.36 3.90 3.94
N PRO A 121 15.26 3.83 4.70
CA PRO A 121 15.19 2.98 5.88
C PRO A 121 15.45 1.52 5.50
N LYS A 122 16.35 0.85 6.23
CA LYS A 122 16.68 -0.56 6.02
C LYS A 122 15.78 -1.43 6.90
N PHE A 123 15.24 -2.51 6.34
CA PHE A 123 14.48 -3.49 7.11
C PHE A 123 14.92 -4.91 6.81
N LYS A 124 14.34 -5.60 5.84
CA LYS A 124 14.70 -6.97 5.46
C LYS A 124 15.32 -6.99 4.05
N ARG A 125 16.27 -7.91 3.81
CA ARG A 125 17.06 -7.97 2.58
C ARG A 125 16.26 -8.22 1.30
N ASN A 126 15.10 -8.89 1.40
CA ASN A 126 14.22 -9.21 0.27
C ASN A 126 13.08 -8.18 0.08
N LEU A 127 13.19 -7.02 0.71
CA LEU A 127 12.22 -5.94 0.64
C LEU A 127 12.86 -4.68 0.05
N ALA A 128 12.21 -4.11 -0.96
CA ALA A 128 12.60 -2.83 -1.55
C ALA A 128 11.76 -1.70 -0.94
N TYR A 129 12.42 -0.72 -0.35
CA TYR A 129 11.79 0.49 0.15
C TYR A 129 11.13 1.27 -0.99
N GLN A 130 9.90 1.71 -0.79
CA GLN A 130 9.12 2.48 -1.75
C GLN A 130 8.96 3.93 -1.31
N ALA A 131 8.32 4.14 -0.18
CA ALA A 131 8.04 5.46 0.37
C ALA A 131 7.76 5.40 1.88
N THR A 132 7.62 6.55 2.49
CA THR A 132 7.19 6.73 3.89
C THR A 132 5.99 7.67 3.94
N VAL A 133 4.97 7.27 4.67
CA VAL A 133 3.89 8.15 5.10
C VAL A 133 4.28 8.69 6.47
N VAL A 134 4.43 10.01 6.56
CA VAL A 134 4.66 10.74 7.81
C VAL A 134 3.32 11.26 8.29
N LEU A 135 2.99 11.04 9.54
CA LEU A 135 1.71 11.43 10.16
C LEU A 135 1.95 12.63 11.09
N GLU A 136 1.39 13.77 10.71
CA GLU A 136 1.45 15.05 11.44
C GLU A 136 0.09 15.39 12.04
#